data_7bddf3fd352e642078f399841b83d85d
#
_entry.id   7bddf3fd352e642078f399841b83d85d
#
_cell.length_a   1.000
_cell.length_b   1.000
_cell.length_c   1.000
_cell.angle_alpha   90.00
_cell.angle_beta   90.00
_cell.angle_gamma   90.00
#
_symmetry.space_group_name_H-M   'P 1'
#
loop_
_entity.id
_entity.type
_entity.pdbx_description
1 polymer ?
#
loop_
_entity_poly.entity_id
_entity_poly.type
_entity_poly.pdbx_seq_one_letter_code
_entity_poly.pdbx_strand_id
1 'polypeptide(L)'
;MAHSSWATVCHNSNGTPTDVFYDLSNVFNSSNNQPGQVVTLPEKSGWIGVNATCPAGTSVNYTYRSYVTELPVQSTEGGFQYLKLNDYLLGAMSITDSYAGLFYPPRNYIRMGTHPNVSKQQPFGVMDSKLVFKLKVIRSFINMVPIPRQTMFSVYVTTSTGDALSTPVYTISYSGKVEVPQNCEVNAGQIVEFDFGDIGASLFSKAGAGNRPEGINPQTKTVAIKCTNVAAQAYLTMRVEAAKATGQMMVSDNPDLGFIIADSSGNPLTPNNLSSNIPFQLDDNAAARVGIRAWPVSVTGNKPTEGPFTARGYLRVD
;
A
#
# COMPACT_ATOMS: atom_id res chain seq x y z
N MET A 1 -7.25 -20.65 44.94
CA MET A 1 -8.17 -21.16 43.91
C MET A 1 -8.05 -20.19 42.74
N ALA A 2 -7.43 -20.63 41.65
CA ALA A 2 -7.34 -19.84 40.43
C ALA A 2 -8.75 -19.85 39.79
N HIS A 3 -9.40 -18.70 39.76
CA HIS A 3 -10.57 -18.53 38.94
C HIS A 3 -10.11 -18.62 37.47
N SER A 4 -10.48 -19.71 36.80
CA SER A 4 -10.35 -19.77 35.35
C SER A 4 -11.18 -18.63 34.79
N SER A 5 -10.51 -17.61 34.28
CA SER A 5 -11.13 -16.56 33.45
C SER A 5 -11.75 -17.27 32.26
N TRP A 6 -13.06 -17.47 32.28
CA TRP A 6 -13.79 -17.97 31.14
C TRP A 6 -13.61 -16.96 30.01
N ALA A 7 -13.13 -17.42 28.83
CA ALA A 7 -13.03 -16.57 27.69
C ALA A 7 -14.44 -16.03 27.35
N THR A 8 -14.60 -14.71 27.46
CA THR A 8 -15.88 -14.01 27.19
C THR A 8 -15.99 -13.60 25.71
N VAL A 9 -15.03 -13.99 24.89
CA VAL A 9 -14.90 -13.60 23.49
C VAL A 9 -15.54 -14.67 22.61
N CYS A 10 -16.48 -14.25 21.76
CA CYS A 10 -17.02 -15.12 20.75
C CYS A 10 -15.96 -15.39 19.66
N HIS A 11 -16.00 -16.55 19.04
CA HIS A 11 -15.10 -16.98 18.00
C HIS A 11 -15.87 -17.33 16.72
N ASN A 12 -15.19 -17.43 15.61
CA ASN A 12 -15.78 -17.93 14.37
C ASN A 12 -16.22 -19.38 14.55
N SER A 13 -17.45 -19.70 14.17
CA SER A 13 -18.02 -21.05 14.35
C SER A 13 -17.25 -22.15 13.61
N ASN A 14 -16.47 -21.79 12.59
CA ASN A 14 -15.60 -22.69 11.83
C ASN A 14 -14.19 -22.83 12.45
N GLY A 15 -13.91 -22.16 13.58
CA GLY A 15 -12.64 -22.24 14.30
C GLY A 15 -11.56 -21.26 13.84
N THR A 16 -11.62 -20.73 12.62
CA THR A 16 -10.66 -19.75 12.10
C THR A 16 -11.37 -18.51 11.59
N PRO A 17 -10.78 -17.31 11.73
CA PRO A 17 -11.37 -16.08 11.18
C PRO A 17 -11.61 -16.19 9.67
N THR A 18 -12.78 -15.76 9.23
CA THR A 18 -13.12 -15.68 7.80
C THR A 18 -12.56 -14.38 7.23
N ASP A 19 -11.87 -14.43 6.08
CA ASP A 19 -11.47 -13.23 5.37
C ASP A 19 -12.57 -12.77 4.41
N VAL A 20 -13.11 -11.58 4.68
CA VAL A 20 -14.10 -10.90 3.84
C VAL A 20 -13.36 -9.91 2.95
N PHE A 21 -13.18 -10.30 1.71
CA PHE A 21 -12.37 -9.55 0.76
C PHE A 21 -13.18 -8.54 -0.05
N TYR A 22 -12.63 -7.35 -0.25
CA TYR A 22 -13.16 -6.30 -1.11
C TYR A 22 -12.14 -5.87 -2.18
N ASP A 23 -12.58 -5.93 -3.43
CA ASP A 23 -11.86 -5.34 -4.54
C ASP A 23 -12.17 -3.82 -4.60
N LEU A 24 -11.14 -2.99 -4.44
CA LEU A 24 -11.20 -1.54 -4.50
C LEU A 24 -10.79 -1.00 -5.88
N SER A 25 -10.65 -1.87 -6.89
CA SER A 25 -10.28 -1.46 -8.24
C SER A 25 -11.28 -0.47 -8.80
N ASN A 26 -10.77 0.60 -9.40
CA ASN A 26 -11.59 1.67 -9.98
C ASN A 26 -10.85 2.40 -11.10
N VAL A 27 -11.61 3.12 -11.92
CA VAL A 27 -11.09 4.04 -12.93
C VAL A 27 -11.54 5.45 -12.55
N PHE A 28 -10.59 6.32 -12.26
CA PHE A 28 -10.86 7.72 -11.97
C PHE A 28 -10.81 8.54 -13.27
N ASN A 29 -11.56 9.62 -13.32
CA ASN A 29 -11.37 10.64 -14.35
C ASN A 29 -10.34 11.68 -13.89
N SER A 30 -9.96 12.59 -14.77
CA SER A 30 -8.95 13.61 -14.46
C SER A 30 -9.35 14.52 -13.30
N SER A 31 -10.65 14.81 -13.12
CA SER A 31 -11.12 15.65 -12.01
C SER A 31 -11.09 14.94 -10.66
N ASN A 32 -11.25 13.61 -10.64
CA ASN A 32 -11.18 12.82 -9.42
C ASN A 32 -9.73 12.56 -8.96
N ASN A 33 -8.76 12.68 -9.87
CA ASN A 33 -7.32 12.46 -9.59
C ASN A 33 -6.64 13.75 -9.08
N GLN A 34 -7.28 14.46 -8.17
CA GLN A 34 -6.70 15.66 -7.55
C GLN A 34 -6.66 15.50 -6.03
N PRO A 35 -5.62 16.02 -5.34
CA PRO A 35 -5.53 15.97 -3.90
C PRO A 35 -6.80 16.51 -3.23
N GLY A 36 -7.33 15.75 -2.27
CA GLY A 36 -8.56 16.07 -1.55
C GLY A 36 -9.84 15.50 -2.19
N GLN A 37 -9.80 15.07 -3.44
CA GLN A 37 -10.99 14.47 -4.09
C GLN A 37 -11.32 13.11 -3.49
N VAL A 38 -12.62 12.84 -3.35
CA VAL A 38 -13.15 11.61 -2.78
C VAL A 38 -14.04 10.92 -3.80
N VAL A 39 -13.76 9.64 -4.04
CA VAL A 39 -14.59 8.76 -4.86
C VAL A 39 -15.29 7.77 -3.94
N THR A 40 -16.61 7.71 -4.03
CA THR A 40 -17.42 6.71 -3.33
C THR A 40 -17.59 5.48 -4.23
N LEU A 41 -17.18 4.32 -3.72
CA LEU A 41 -17.34 3.06 -4.42
C LEU A 41 -18.81 2.55 -4.32
N PRO A 42 -19.24 1.66 -5.20
CA PRO A 42 -20.56 1.07 -5.12
C PRO A 42 -20.82 0.41 -3.76
N GLU A 43 -22.02 0.63 -3.22
CA GLU A 43 -22.44 0.02 -1.97
C GLU A 43 -22.41 -1.51 -2.08
N LYS A 44 -21.85 -2.16 -1.06
CA LYS A 44 -21.95 -3.60 -0.86
C LYS A 44 -23.06 -3.87 0.16
N SER A 45 -24.01 -4.70 -0.19
CA SER A 45 -25.12 -5.08 0.69
C SER A 45 -25.27 -6.60 0.77
N GLY A 46 -25.85 -7.08 1.85
CA GLY A 46 -26.15 -8.49 2.06
C GLY A 46 -25.35 -9.13 3.19
N TRP A 47 -25.60 -10.40 3.39
CA TRP A 47 -24.96 -11.18 4.43
C TRP A 47 -23.54 -11.58 4.04
N ILE A 48 -22.58 -11.37 4.95
CA ILE A 48 -21.17 -11.71 4.73
C ILE A 48 -20.85 -13.20 4.92
N GLY A 49 -21.82 -14.04 5.29
CA GLY A 49 -21.64 -15.48 5.40
C GLY A 49 -20.82 -15.95 6.62
N VAL A 50 -20.65 -15.11 7.63
CA VAL A 50 -19.88 -15.43 8.84
C VAL A 50 -20.79 -15.76 10.01
N ASN A 51 -20.54 -16.88 10.68
CA ASN A 51 -21.17 -17.25 11.92
C ASN A 51 -20.19 -17.18 13.09
N ALA A 52 -20.66 -16.67 14.22
CA ALA A 52 -19.94 -16.66 15.49
C ALA A 52 -20.61 -17.58 16.49
N THR A 53 -19.82 -18.12 17.40
CA THR A 53 -20.28 -18.87 18.60
C THR A 53 -19.65 -18.24 19.82
N CYS A 54 -20.48 -17.94 20.83
CA CYS A 54 -19.99 -17.38 22.09
C CYS A 54 -19.64 -18.50 23.07
N PRO A 55 -18.72 -18.25 24.03
CA PRO A 55 -18.22 -19.28 24.94
C PRO A 55 -19.27 -19.76 25.95
N ALA A 56 -19.00 -20.92 26.53
CA ALA A 56 -19.80 -21.47 27.62
C ALA A 56 -19.94 -20.47 28.79
N GLY A 57 -21.13 -20.41 29.41
CA GLY A 57 -21.42 -19.47 30.49
C GLY A 57 -21.94 -18.11 30.04
N THR A 58 -22.00 -17.84 28.71
CA THR A 58 -22.65 -16.64 28.20
C THR A 58 -24.14 -16.63 28.60
N SER A 59 -24.54 -15.63 29.37
CA SER A 59 -25.92 -15.49 29.86
C SER A 59 -26.75 -14.42 29.14
N VAL A 60 -26.07 -13.52 28.42
CA VAL A 60 -26.70 -12.45 27.64
C VAL A 60 -27.07 -12.93 26.25
N ASN A 61 -28.04 -12.28 25.62
CA ASN A 61 -28.51 -12.58 24.27
C ASN A 61 -28.13 -11.50 23.24
N TYR A 62 -27.22 -10.61 23.59
CA TYR A 62 -26.70 -9.55 22.74
C TYR A 62 -25.18 -9.60 22.65
N THR A 63 -24.63 -8.93 21.67
CA THR A 63 -23.18 -8.84 21.48
C THR A 63 -22.76 -7.41 21.25
N TYR A 64 -21.45 -7.20 21.35
CA TYR A 64 -20.76 -6.00 20.87
C TYR A 64 -19.84 -6.38 19.72
N ARG A 65 -19.70 -5.49 18.76
CA ARG A 65 -18.78 -5.67 17.64
C ARG A 65 -17.71 -4.58 17.68
N SER A 66 -16.46 -4.99 17.46
CA SER A 66 -15.31 -4.08 17.43
C SER A 66 -14.57 -4.24 16.12
N TYR A 67 -14.29 -3.13 15.44
CA TYR A 67 -13.53 -3.05 14.21
C TYR A 67 -12.19 -2.40 14.51
N VAL A 68 -11.15 -3.21 14.61
CA VAL A 68 -9.80 -2.79 14.97
C VAL A 68 -8.93 -2.77 13.72
N THR A 69 -8.11 -1.74 13.57
CA THR A 69 -7.17 -1.60 12.46
C THR A 69 -5.76 -1.33 12.96
N GLU A 70 -4.77 -1.82 12.21
CA GLU A 70 -3.36 -1.45 12.39
C GLU A 70 -2.95 -0.29 11.45
N LEU A 71 -3.83 0.06 10.49
CA LEU A 71 -3.57 1.16 9.58
C LEU A 71 -3.74 2.50 10.31
N PRO A 72 -2.81 3.47 10.14
CA PRO A 72 -2.94 4.76 10.80
C PRO A 72 -4.11 5.56 10.23
N VAL A 73 -4.94 6.13 11.12
CA VAL A 73 -5.96 7.11 10.77
C VAL A 73 -5.25 8.42 10.44
N GLN A 74 -5.39 8.91 9.21
CA GLN A 74 -4.76 10.14 8.72
C GLN A 74 -5.66 11.35 8.86
N SER A 75 -6.97 11.19 8.67
CA SER A 75 -7.97 12.25 8.81
C SER A 75 -9.35 11.69 9.10
N THR A 76 -10.23 12.56 9.63
CA THR A 76 -11.65 12.24 9.84
C THR A 76 -12.50 13.34 9.23
N GLU A 77 -13.42 12.96 8.33
CA GLU A 77 -14.28 13.90 7.60
C GLU A 77 -15.68 13.32 7.45
N GLY A 78 -16.69 14.06 7.85
CA GLY A 78 -18.11 13.62 7.78
C GLY A 78 -18.36 12.27 8.48
N GLY A 79 -17.62 12.00 9.56
CA GLY A 79 -17.64 10.74 10.29
C GLY A 79 -16.68 9.67 9.74
N PHE A 80 -16.34 9.69 8.45
CA PHE A 80 -15.41 8.74 7.85
C PHE A 80 -13.99 8.92 8.39
N GLN A 81 -13.39 7.84 8.85
CA GLN A 81 -12.01 7.79 9.33
C GLN A 81 -11.14 7.24 8.18
N TYR A 82 -10.33 8.11 7.60
CA TYR A 82 -9.49 7.79 6.45
C TYR A 82 -8.18 7.15 6.89
N LEU A 83 -7.97 5.90 6.48
CA LEU A 83 -6.80 5.08 6.74
C LEU A 83 -5.84 5.15 5.56
N LYS A 84 -4.54 5.12 5.82
CA LYS A 84 -3.53 5.11 4.76
C LYS A 84 -3.53 3.76 4.04
N LEU A 85 -3.87 3.75 2.73
CA LEU A 85 -3.79 2.56 1.88
C LEU A 85 -2.42 2.45 1.18
N ASN A 86 -1.94 3.58 0.67
CA ASN A 86 -0.63 3.75 0.05
C ASN A 86 -0.24 5.24 0.06
N ASP A 87 0.77 5.63 -0.72
CA ASP A 87 1.26 7.01 -0.75
C ASP A 87 0.42 7.98 -1.60
N TYR A 88 -0.61 7.48 -2.27
CA TYR A 88 -1.50 8.26 -3.14
C TYR A 88 -2.94 8.29 -2.65
N LEU A 89 -3.35 7.26 -1.90
CA LEU A 89 -4.74 7.02 -1.56
C LEU A 89 -4.93 6.76 -0.07
N LEU A 90 -5.98 7.34 0.48
CA LEU A 90 -6.57 6.93 1.74
C LEU A 90 -7.87 6.18 1.46
N GLY A 91 -8.25 5.28 2.35
CA GLY A 91 -9.51 4.55 2.31
C GLY A 91 -10.31 4.74 3.59
N ALA A 92 -11.61 4.85 3.47
CA ALA A 92 -12.52 4.91 4.60
C ALA A 92 -13.76 4.05 4.34
N MET A 93 -14.39 3.59 5.41
CA MET A 93 -15.59 2.77 5.32
C MET A 93 -16.67 3.32 6.23
N SER A 94 -17.91 3.22 5.80
CA SER A 94 -19.08 3.26 6.67
C SER A 94 -19.82 1.93 6.61
N ILE A 95 -20.42 1.57 7.73
CA ILE A 95 -21.21 0.34 7.87
C ILE A 95 -22.57 0.73 8.42
N THR A 96 -23.63 0.15 7.84
CA THR A 96 -24.98 0.25 8.39
C THR A 96 -25.42 -1.13 8.83
N ASP A 97 -25.69 -1.28 10.11
CA ASP A 97 -26.28 -2.46 10.70
C ASP A 97 -27.78 -2.20 11.00
N SER A 98 -28.60 -3.22 10.92
CA SER A 98 -30.05 -3.08 11.12
C SER A 98 -30.44 -2.64 12.52
N TYR A 99 -29.59 -2.90 13.52
CA TYR A 99 -29.82 -2.51 14.92
C TYR A 99 -28.94 -1.34 15.34
N ALA A 100 -27.64 -1.40 15.08
CA ALA A 100 -26.69 -0.37 15.49
C ALA A 100 -26.79 0.91 14.65
N GLY A 101 -27.47 0.85 13.52
CA GLY A 101 -27.54 1.97 12.58
C GLY A 101 -26.24 2.22 11.83
N LEU A 102 -26.03 3.46 11.42
CA LEU A 102 -24.83 3.89 10.69
C LEU A 102 -23.68 4.16 11.66
N PHE A 103 -22.52 3.60 11.36
CA PHE A 103 -21.28 3.88 12.09
C PHE A 103 -20.05 3.84 11.16
N TYR A 104 -18.94 4.37 11.66
CA TYR A 104 -17.70 4.58 10.90
C TYR A 104 -16.53 3.89 11.61
N PRO A 105 -16.04 2.73 11.10
CA PRO A 105 -14.81 2.09 11.60
C PRO A 105 -13.54 2.95 11.37
N PRO A 106 -12.51 2.76 12.22
CA PRO A 106 -12.41 1.88 13.36
C PRO A 106 -13.27 2.33 14.54
N ARG A 107 -13.94 1.40 15.21
CA ARG A 107 -14.76 1.67 16.38
C ARG A 107 -14.95 0.39 17.20
N ASN A 108 -14.82 0.50 18.52
CA ASN A 108 -14.91 -0.64 19.42
C ASN A 108 -16.24 -0.69 20.16
N TYR A 109 -16.64 -1.88 20.54
CA TYR A 109 -17.78 -2.18 21.42
C TYR A 109 -19.11 -1.56 20.98
N ILE A 110 -19.37 -1.63 19.68
CA ILE A 110 -20.66 -1.20 19.11
C ILE A 110 -21.71 -2.25 19.52
N ARG A 111 -22.72 -1.83 20.26
CA ARG A 111 -23.79 -2.74 20.66
C ARG A 111 -24.61 -3.17 19.46
N MET A 112 -24.74 -4.49 19.30
CA MET A 112 -25.54 -5.14 18.27
C MET A 112 -26.89 -5.63 18.83
N GLY A 113 -27.78 -5.99 17.95
CA GLY A 113 -29.07 -6.56 18.31
C GLY A 113 -28.98 -7.88 19.09
N THR A 114 -30.11 -8.36 19.53
CA THR A 114 -30.22 -9.62 20.30
C THR A 114 -30.38 -10.81 19.35
N HIS A 115 -29.78 -11.93 19.72
CA HIS A 115 -29.96 -13.21 19.05
C HIS A 115 -30.01 -14.34 20.08
N PRO A 116 -31.06 -15.24 20.09
CA PRO A 116 -31.22 -16.25 21.09
C PRO A 116 -30.08 -17.27 21.16
N ASN A 117 -29.37 -17.49 20.06
CA ASN A 117 -28.23 -18.40 20.00
C ASN A 117 -27.00 -17.91 20.78
N VAL A 118 -26.92 -16.62 21.09
CA VAL A 118 -25.80 -16.07 21.88
C VAL A 118 -25.80 -16.70 23.28
N SER A 119 -26.90 -16.65 23.99
CA SER A 119 -27.03 -17.27 25.35
C SER A 119 -27.09 -18.80 25.30
N LYS A 120 -27.42 -19.39 24.16
CA LYS A 120 -27.42 -20.85 23.97
C LYS A 120 -26.06 -21.39 23.51
N GLN A 121 -25.06 -20.53 23.31
CA GLN A 121 -23.74 -20.87 22.78
C GLN A 121 -23.83 -21.67 21.45
N GLN A 122 -24.77 -21.28 20.60
CA GLN A 122 -24.96 -21.85 19.26
C GLN A 122 -24.52 -20.86 18.18
N PRO A 123 -24.17 -21.32 16.97
CA PRO A 123 -23.81 -20.43 15.87
C PRO A 123 -24.92 -19.42 15.54
N PHE A 124 -24.53 -18.16 15.35
CA PHE A 124 -25.40 -17.08 14.87
C PHE A 124 -24.69 -16.22 13.82
N GLY A 125 -25.46 -15.70 12.89
CA GLY A 125 -24.93 -14.87 11.80
C GLY A 125 -24.40 -13.52 12.32
N VAL A 126 -23.20 -13.19 11.86
CA VAL A 126 -22.60 -11.86 12.04
C VAL A 126 -22.77 -11.12 10.71
N MET A 127 -23.69 -10.14 10.68
CA MET A 127 -24.07 -9.44 9.45
C MET A 127 -23.69 -7.98 9.51
N ASP A 128 -23.20 -7.47 8.40
CA ASP A 128 -23.18 -6.04 8.09
C ASP A 128 -24.17 -5.81 6.93
N SER A 129 -25.21 -4.99 7.17
CA SER A 129 -26.30 -4.84 6.20
C SER A 129 -25.84 -4.12 4.94
N LYS A 130 -25.02 -3.08 5.11
CA LYS A 130 -24.51 -2.26 4.03
C LYS A 130 -23.11 -1.73 4.36
N LEU A 131 -22.23 -1.79 3.37
CA LEU A 131 -20.88 -1.26 3.47
C LEU A 131 -20.63 -0.29 2.32
N VAL A 132 -20.08 0.87 2.63
CA VAL A 132 -19.68 1.88 1.63
C VAL A 132 -18.23 2.21 1.83
N PHE A 133 -17.44 2.02 0.78
CA PHE A 133 -16.04 2.43 0.74
C PHE A 133 -15.89 3.79 0.08
N LYS A 134 -14.96 4.58 0.58
CA LYS A 134 -14.49 5.82 -0.04
C LYS A 134 -12.99 5.78 -0.24
N LEU A 135 -12.56 6.20 -1.41
CA LEU A 135 -11.15 6.44 -1.72
C LEU A 135 -10.92 7.94 -1.80
N LYS A 136 -9.93 8.45 -1.07
CA LYS A 136 -9.52 9.84 -1.10
C LYS A 136 -8.13 9.96 -1.69
N VAL A 137 -7.99 10.81 -2.70
CA VAL A 137 -6.69 11.11 -3.31
C VAL A 137 -5.93 12.07 -2.40
N ILE A 138 -4.71 11.73 -2.02
CA ILE A 138 -3.80 12.62 -1.28
C ILE A 138 -2.67 13.14 -2.16
N ARG A 139 -2.42 12.47 -3.27
CA ARG A 139 -1.46 12.86 -4.30
C ARG A 139 -2.00 12.43 -5.67
N SER A 140 -1.97 13.33 -6.65
CA SER A 140 -2.27 12.98 -8.04
C SER A 140 -1.24 11.97 -8.55
N PHE A 141 -1.65 11.11 -9.46
CA PHE A 141 -0.79 10.10 -10.06
C PHE A 141 -1.07 9.94 -11.55
N ILE A 142 -0.14 9.29 -12.22
CA ILE A 142 -0.19 9.06 -13.67
C ILE A 142 -0.32 7.56 -13.91
N ASN A 143 -1.09 7.18 -14.92
CA ASN A 143 -1.34 5.81 -15.34
C ASN A 143 -2.12 4.99 -14.29
N MET A 144 -1.46 4.36 -13.33
CA MET A 144 -2.10 3.44 -12.42
C MET A 144 -1.36 3.38 -11.07
N VAL A 145 -2.13 3.25 -9.99
CA VAL A 145 -1.61 3.01 -8.65
C VAL A 145 -2.15 1.68 -8.12
N PRO A 146 -1.29 0.72 -7.77
CA PRO A 146 -1.72 -0.50 -7.11
C PRO A 146 -2.14 -0.23 -5.66
N ILE A 147 -3.16 -0.94 -5.21
CA ILE A 147 -3.55 -1.03 -3.81
C ILE A 147 -3.17 -2.45 -3.34
N PRO A 148 -2.07 -2.60 -2.59
CA PRO A 148 -1.63 -3.91 -2.12
C PRO A 148 -2.69 -4.59 -1.24
N ARG A 149 -2.70 -5.93 -1.23
CA ARG A 149 -3.59 -6.66 -0.33
C ARG A 149 -3.18 -6.44 1.12
N GLN A 150 -4.14 -5.97 1.92
CA GLN A 150 -3.97 -5.73 3.36
C GLN A 150 -5.27 -5.98 4.10
N THR A 151 -5.16 -6.24 5.40
CA THR A 151 -6.30 -6.24 6.32
C THR A 151 -6.63 -4.81 6.69
N MET A 152 -7.87 -4.39 6.43
CA MET A 152 -8.38 -3.09 6.86
C MET A 152 -8.85 -3.13 8.31
N PHE A 153 -9.61 -4.17 8.66
CA PHE A 153 -10.13 -4.37 10.01
C PHE A 153 -10.05 -5.83 10.42
N SER A 154 -9.65 -6.06 11.68
CA SER A 154 -9.93 -7.29 12.41
C SER A 154 -11.21 -7.06 13.21
N VAL A 155 -12.20 -7.96 13.06
CA VAL A 155 -13.53 -7.78 13.64
C VAL A 155 -13.76 -8.78 14.74
N TYR A 156 -14.03 -8.25 15.93
CA TYR A 156 -14.25 -9.00 17.16
C TYR A 156 -15.71 -8.95 17.57
N VAL A 157 -16.18 -10.04 18.15
CA VAL A 157 -17.52 -10.15 18.72
C VAL A 157 -17.37 -10.52 20.19
N THR A 158 -17.92 -9.68 21.07
CA THR A 158 -17.82 -9.82 22.52
C THR A 158 -19.20 -9.75 23.18
N THR A 159 -19.31 -10.17 24.42
CA THR A 159 -20.58 -10.12 25.21
C THR A 159 -20.56 -9.01 26.26
N SER A 160 -19.40 -8.39 26.46
CA SER A 160 -19.18 -7.25 27.34
C SER A 160 -18.24 -6.23 26.73
N THR A 161 -18.34 -4.98 27.14
CA THR A 161 -17.40 -3.90 26.77
C THR A 161 -16.06 -3.99 27.52
N GLY A 162 -15.95 -4.86 28.52
CA GLY A 162 -14.70 -5.14 29.23
C GLY A 162 -13.92 -6.33 28.69
N ASP A 163 -14.47 -7.04 27.69
CA ASP A 163 -13.83 -8.23 27.12
C ASP A 163 -12.60 -7.84 26.26
N ALA A 164 -11.55 -8.65 26.36
CA ALA A 164 -10.37 -8.46 25.54
C ALA A 164 -10.65 -8.74 24.05
N LEU A 165 -10.09 -7.92 23.16
CA LEU A 165 -10.16 -8.12 21.70
C LEU A 165 -9.02 -9.05 21.25
N SER A 166 -9.11 -10.33 21.58
CA SER A 166 -8.01 -11.30 21.39
C SER A 166 -8.20 -12.24 20.19
N THR A 167 -9.44 -12.57 19.84
CA THR A 167 -9.75 -13.53 18.78
C THR A 167 -10.72 -12.92 17.78
N PRO A 168 -10.26 -12.52 16.59
CA PRO A 168 -11.15 -11.99 15.57
C PRO A 168 -12.08 -13.09 15.05
N VAL A 169 -13.32 -12.74 14.78
CA VAL A 169 -14.31 -13.62 14.14
C VAL A 169 -14.14 -13.60 12.62
N TYR A 170 -13.84 -12.43 12.08
CA TYR A 170 -13.51 -12.27 10.66
C TYR A 170 -12.59 -11.08 10.47
N THR A 171 -11.99 -11.01 9.30
CA THR A 171 -11.23 -9.87 8.85
C THR A 171 -11.90 -9.23 7.64
N ILE A 172 -11.74 -7.94 7.47
CA ILE A 172 -12.07 -7.23 6.23
C ILE A 172 -10.74 -6.89 5.57
N SER A 173 -10.47 -7.53 4.45
CA SER A 173 -9.29 -7.28 3.63
C SER A 173 -9.64 -6.62 2.31
N TYR A 174 -8.68 -5.95 1.71
CA TYR A 174 -8.84 -5.29 0.44
C TYR A 174 -7.59 -5.45 -0.44
N SER A 175 -7.75 -5.28 -1.72
CA SER A 175 -6.71 -4.97 -2.70
C SER A 175 -7.35 -4.35 -3.94
N GLY A 176 -6.54 -3.97 -4.91
CA GLY A 176 -7.05 -3.48 -6.19
C GLY A 176 -6.02 -2.62 -6.92
N LYS A 177 -6.51 -1.83 -7.85
CA LYS A 177 -5.76 -0.82 -8.58
C LYS A 177 -6.67 0.35 -8.94
N VAL A 178 -6.13 1.55 -8.95
CA VAL A 178 -6.84 2.71 -9.48
C VAL A 178 -6.11 3.17 -10.73
N GLU A 179 -6.84 3.27 -11.83
CA GLU A 179 -6.36 3.74 -13.13
C GLU A 179 -6.87 5.15 -13.41
N VAL A 180 -6.09 5.93 -14.15
CA VAL A 180 -6.43 7.29 -14.59
C VAL A 180 -6.10 7.44 -16.07
N PRO A 181 -6.77 8.37 -16.80
CA PRO A 181 -6.51 8.60 -18.22
C PRO A 181 -5.18 9.33 -18.48
N GLN A 182 -4.59 9.98 -17.46
CA GLN A 182 -3.28 10.60 -17.58
C GLN A 182 -2.21 9.51 -17.70
N ASN A 183 -1.42 9.59 -18.76
CA ASN A 183 -0.36 8.63 -19.03
C ASN A 183 0.90 9.32 -19.53
N CYS A 184 2.08 8.87 -19.09
CA CYS A 184 3.36 9.27 -19.63
C CYS A 184 4.17 8.04 -20.04
N GLU A 185 4.57 8.01 -21.29
CA GLU A 185 5.45 6.99 -21.81
C GLU A 185 6.90 7.44 -21.64
N VAL A 186 7.71 6.59 -21.04
CA VAL A 186 9.13 6.84 -20.78
C VAL A 186 9.96 6.10 -21.82
N ASN A 187 10.83 6.83 -22.52
CA ASN A 187 11.73 6.32 -23.53
C ASN A 187 11.04 5.47 -24.63
N ALA A 188 9.80 5.84 -24.99
CA ALA A 188 8.96 5.10 -25.94
C ALA A 188 8.85 3.58 -25.60
N GLY A 189 8.77 3.25 -24.32
CA GLY A 189 8.72 1.88 -23.84
C GLY A 189 10.04 1.10 -23.93
N GLN A 190 11.11 1.74 -24.39
CA GLN A 190 12.41 1.08 -24.52
C GLN A 190 13.18 1.08 -23.20
N ILE A 191 13.93 0.01 -22.96
CA ILE A 191 14.83 -0.10 -21.81
C ILE A 191 15.95 0.93 -21.91
N VAL A 192 16.24 1.62 -20.81
CA VAL A 192 17.41 2.46 -20.66
C VAL A 192 18.51 1.62 -20.01
N GLU A 193 19.47 1.18 -20.80
CA GLU A 193 20.54 0.29 -20.36
C GLU A 193 21.82 1.07 -20.08
N PHE A 194 22.50 0.74 -18.98
CA PHE A 194 23.83 1.20 -18.63
C PHE A 194 24.75 -0.02 -18.55
N ASP A 195 25.71 -0.11 -19.47
CA ASP A 195 26.70 -1.17 -19.51
C ASP A 195 28.07 -0.60 -19.08
N PHE A 196 28.64 -1.14 -18.02
CA PHE A 196 29.93 -0.70 -17.46
C PHE A 196 31.09 -1.63 -17.83
N GLY A 197 30.82 -2.65 -18.66
CA GLY A 197 31.83 -3.62 -19.05
C GLY A 197 32.39 -4.43 -17.86
N ASP A 198 33.61 -4.93 -18.04
CA ASP A 198 34.28 -5.75 -17.04
C ASP A 198 34.94 -4.88 -15.96
N ILE A 199 34.63 -5.15 -14.69
CA ILE A 199 35.18 -4.44 -13.53
C ILE A 199 35.80 -5.47 -12.58
N GLY A 200 37.06 -5.26 -12.25
CA GLY A 200 37.77 -6.19 -11.33
C GLY A 200 37.13 -6.21 -9.95
N ALA A 201 36.80 -7.41 -9.45
CA ALA A 201 36.16 -7.61 -8.15
C ALA A 201 36.90 -6.93 -6.98
N SER A 202 38.23 -6.87 -7.05
CA SER A 202 39.05 -6.22 -6.02
C SER A 202 38.88 -4.69 -5.96
N LEU A 203 38.41 -4.06 -7.05
CA LEU A 203 38.18 -2.62 -7.07
C LEU A 203 36.97 -2.25 -6.21
N PHE A 204 35.96 -3.11 -6.16
CA PHE A 204 34.78 -2.91 -5.30
C PHE A 204 35.15 -3.00 -3.79
N SER A 205 35.94 -4.00 -3.41
CA SER A 205 36.38 -4.13 -2.00
C SER A 205 37.34 -3.00 -1.59
N LYS A 206 38.19 -2.51 -2.50
CA LYS A 206 39.03 -1.36 -2.22
C LYS A 206 38.24 -0.06 -2.09
N ALA A 207 37.17 0.10 -2.85
CA ALA A 207 36.31 1.27 -2.76
C ALA A 207 35.58 1.38 -1.43
N GLY A 208 35.27 0.25 -0.80
CA GLY A 208 34.49 0.17 0.44
C GLY A 208 32.97 0.37 0.22
N ALA A 209 32.19 0.09 1.24
CA ALA A 209 30.74 0.13 1.17
C ALA A 209 30.21 1.52 0.78
N GLY A 210 29.22 1.55 -0.13
CA GLY A 210 28.59 2.76 -0.65
C GLY A 210 29.40 3.50 -1.71
N ASN A 211 30.63 3.07 -2.01
CA ASN A 211 31.51 3.81 -2.90
C ASN A 211 31.65 3.16 -4.29
N ARG A 212 31.92 4.02 -5.25
CA ARG A 212 32.22 3.64 -6.64
C ARG A 212 33.67 3.17 -6.76
N PRO A 213 33.94 2.10 -7.52
CA PRO A 213 35.29 1.68 -7.84
C PRO A 213 36.09 2.77 -8.54
N GLU A 214 37.37 2.88 -8.19
CA GLU A 214 38.29 3.82 -8.83
C GLU A 214 38.41 3.52 -10.34
N GLY A 215 38.49 4.57 -11.16
CA GLY A 215 38.59 4.47 -12.62
C GLY A 215 37.27 4.22 -13.36
N ILE A 216 36.20 3.92 -12.66
CA ILE A 216 34.86 3.74 -13.27
C ILE A 216 34.12 5.08 -13.32
N ASN A 217 33.84 5.56 -14.50
CA ASN A 217 33.14 6.83 -14.71
C ASN A 217 31.64 6.65 -14.73
N PRO A 218 30.84 7.58 -14.14
CA PRO A 218 29.41 7.58 -14.33
C PRO A 218 29.04 7.71 -15.81
N GLN A 219 28.06 6.94 -16.23
CA GLN A 219 27.47 7.09 -17.55
C GLN A 219 26.25 8.00 -17.47
N THR A 220 26.02 8.81 -18.52
CA THR A 220 24.85 9.68 -18.62
C THR A 220 24.01 9.26 -19.82
N LYS A 221 22.69 9.17 -19.62
CA LYS A 221 21.72 8.95 -20.70
C LYS A 221 20.58 9.96 -20.58
N THR A 222 19.98 10.28 -21.71
CA THR A 222 18.80 11.14 -21.77
C THR A 222 17.58 10.25 -22.00
N VAL A 223 16.58 10.41 -21.16
CA VAL A 223 15.32 9.72 -21.23
C VAL A 223 14.28 10.64 -21.84
N ALA A 224 13.66 10.23 -22.93
CA ALA A 224 12.54 10.93 -23.53
C ALA A 224 11.24 10.59 -22.81
N ILE A 225 10.40 11.59 -22.56
CA ILE A 225 9.08 11.43 -21.92
C ILE A 225 8.05 12.04 -22.87
N LYS A 226 6.95 11.32 -23.09
CA LYS A 226 5.80 11.80 -23.85
C LYS A 226 4.54 11.49 -23.09
N CYS A 227 3.75 12.52 -22.76
CA CYS A 227 2.53 12.37 -21.98
C CYS A 227 1.27 12.56 -22.86
N THR A 228 0.19 11.89 -22.46
CA THR A 228 -1.15 12.02 -23.02
C THR A 228 -2.14 12.32 -21.89
N ASN A 229 -3.15 13.12 -22.18
CA ASN A 229 -4.13 13.62 -21.20
C ASN A 229 -3.51 14.39 -20.01
N VAL A 230 -2.32 14.89 -20.17
CA VAL A 230 -1.61 15.78 -19.23
C VAL A 230 -1.50 17.14 -19.92
N ALA A 231 -1.68 18.23 -19.17
CA ALA A 231 -1.59 19.57 -19.70
C ALA A 231 -0.16 19.85 -20.25
N ALA A 232 -0.08 20.53 -21.37
CA ALA A 232 1.19 21.09 -21.84
C ALA A 232 1.78 22.01 -20.77
N GLN A 233 3.11 22.13 -20.71
CA GLN A 233 3.83 22.93 -19.71
C GLN A 233 3.63 22.47 -18.24
N ALA A 234 3.02 21.29 -18.00
CA ALA A 234 2.86 20.75 -16.65
C ALA A 234 4.23 20.45 -16.01
N TYR A 235 4.33 20.72 -14.70
CA TYR A 235 5.47 20.31 -13.89
C TYR A 235 5.23 18.91 -13.34
N LEU A 236 6.15 18.00 -13.59
CA LEU A 236 6.11 16.61 -13.18
C LEU A 236 7.43 16.24 -12.50
N THR A 237 7.47 15.06 -11.93
CA THR A 237 8.68 14.49 -11.35
C THR A 237 8.96 13.10 -11.89
N MET A 238 10.23 12.72 -11.98
CA MET A 238 10.66 11.37 -12.31
C MET A 238 11.45 10.77 -11.15
N ARG A 239 11.12 9.56 -10.76
CA ARG A 239 11.79 8.82 -9.67
C ARG A 239 12.16 7.42 -10.09
N VAL A 240 12.94 6.74 -9.24
CA VAL A 240 13.39 5.37 -9.45
C VAL A 240 12.64 4.43 -8.50
N GLU A 241 12.12 3.33 -9.04
CA GLU A 241 11.63 2.19 -8.27
C GLU A 241 12.52 0.98 -8.49
N ALA A 242 12.84 0.24 -7.45
CA ALA A 242 13.66 -0.96 -7.51
C ALA A 242 13.10 -2.05 -6.59
N ALA A 243 13.16 -3.31 -7.01
CA ALA A 243 12.73 -4.45 -6.21
C ALA A 243 13.61 -4.69 -4.97
N LYS A 244 14.92 -4.35 -5.10
CA LYS A 244 15.88 -4.44 -4.00
C LYS A 244 16.65 -3.13 -3.92
N ALA A 245 16.61 -2.48 -2.77
CA ALA A 245 17.33 -1.22 -2.53
C ALA A 245 17.88 -1.18 -1.10
N THR A 246 19.02 -0.51 -0.94
CA THR A 246 19.64 -0.20 0.35
C THR A 246 20.17 1.23 0.30
N GLY A 247 19.55 2.15 1.08
CA GLY A 247 19.82 3.57 1.00
C GLY A 247 19.60 4.10 -0.44
N GLN A 248 20.61 4.68 -1.04
CA GLN A 248 20.57 5.21 -2.42
C GLN A 248 20.94 4.16 -3.49
N MET A 249 21.21 2.92 -3.11
CA MET A 249 21.69 1.88 -4.01
C MET A 249 20.55 0.93 -4.42
N MET A 250 20.42 0.70 -5.72
CA MET A 250 19.72 -0.44 -6.28
C MET A 250 20.63 -1.67 -6.16
N VAL A 251 20.22 -2.68 -5.38
CA VAL A 251 21.00 -3.89 -5.18
C VAL A 251 20.82 -4.82 -6.38
N SER A 252 21.92 -5.38 -6.89
CA SER A 252 21.93 -6.30 -8.02
C SER A 252 21.53 -7.73 -7.60
N ASP A 253 21.60 -8.67 -8.54
CA ASP A 253 21.55 -10.11 -8.29
C ASP A 253 22.76 -10.60 -7.47
N ASN A 254 23.91 -9.89 -7.51
CA ASN A 254 24.99 -10.07 -6.58
C ASN A 254 24.80 -9.12 -5.38
N PRO A 255 24.59 -9.62 -4.14
CA PRO A 255 24.28 -8.78 -2.96
C PRO A 255 25.39 -7.81 -2.54
N ASP A 256 26.64 -8.07 -2.96
CA ASP A 256 27.78 -7.20 -2.67
C ASP A 256 27.87 -6.00 -3.65
N LEU A 257 27.10 -6.03 -4.73
CA LEU A 257 27.14 -5.07 -5.83
C LEU A 257 25.80 -4.38 -6.05
N GLY A 258 25.85 -3.13 -6.41
CA GLY A 258 24.66 -2.34 -6.74
C GLY A 258 24.99 -1.19 -7.68
N PHE A 259 23.97 -0.39 -7.95
CA PHE A 259 24.06 0.80 -8.79
C PHE A 259 23.40 1.98 -8.09
N ILE A 260 24.00 3.15 -8.26
CA ILE A 260 23.37 4.42 -7.94
C ILE A 260 22.83 5.01 -9.24
N ILE A 261 21.59 5.48 -9.18
CA ILE A 261 20.98 6.32 -10.21
C ILE A 261 20.92 7.75 -9.67
N ALA A 262 21.26 8.72 -10.49
CA ALA A 262 21.32 10.13 -10.12
C ALA A 262 20.69 11.02 -11.20
N ASP A 263 20.42 12.28 -10.86
CA ASP A 263 20.08 13.31 -11.83
C ASP A 263 21.29 13.67 -12.73
N SER A 264 21.08 14.56 -13.69
CA SER A 264 22.13 15.03 -14.61
C SER A 264 23.29 15.76 -13.89
N SER A 265 23.05 16.31 -12.72
CA SER A 265 24.06 16.98 -11.89
C SER A 265 24.86 16.00 -11.03
N GLY A 266 24.41 14.75 -10.93
CA GLY A 266 25.05 13.70 -10.14
C GLY A 266 24.53 13.58 -8.71
N ASN A 267 23.39 14.18 -8.39
CA ASN A 267 22.71 14.00 -7.10
C ASN A 267 22.00 12.63 -7.07
N PRO A 268 22.38 11.72 -6.17
CA PRO A 268 21.81 10.40 -6.12
C PRO A 268 20.31 10.40 -5.78
N LEU A 269 19.57 9.54 -6.44
CA LEU A 269 18.17 9.25 -6.12
C LEU A 269 18.10 8.08 -5.14
N THR A 270 17.23 8.20 -4.14
CA THR A 270 16.90 7.09 -3.24
C THR A 270 15.75 6.29 -3.86
N PRO A 271 15.98 5.03 -4.28
CA PRO A 271 14.93 4.21 -4.86
C PRO A 271 13.72 4.07 -3.92
N ASN A 272 12.53 3.98 -4.48
CA ASN A 272 11.27 3.81 -3.75
C ASN A 272 10.90 4.96 -2.79
N ASN A 273 11.55 6.12 -2.92
CA ASN A 273 11.28 7.31 -2.11
C ASN A 273 10.64 8.41 -2.98
N LEU A 274 9.39 8.76 -2.67
CA LEU A 274 8.62 9.77 -3.41
C LEU A 274 9.23 11.17 -3.35
N SER A 275 9.96 11.49 -2.28
CA SER A 275 10.61 12.79 -2.11
C SER A 275 11.97 12.86 -2.82
N SER A 276 12.49 11.73 -3.30
CA SER A 276 13.75 11.66 -4.04
C SER A 276 13.46 11.51 -5.53
N ASN A 277 13.34 12.63 -6.22
CA ASN A 277 12.90 12.69 -7.60
C ASN A 277 13.63 13.79 -8.39
N ILE A 278 13.52 13.73 -9.71
CA ILE A 278 14.02 14.73 -10.65
C ILE A 278 12.82 15.54 -11.12
N PRO A 279 12.70 16.83 -10.78
CA PRO A 279 11.65 17.68 -11.31
C PRO A 279 11.94 18.02 -12.78
N PHE A 280 10.89 18.08 -13.59
CA PHE A 280 10.97 18.51 -14.98
C PHE A 280 9.65 19.17 -15.42
N GLN A 281 9.71 19.91 -16.52
CA GLN A 281 8.53 20.53 -17.13
C GLN A 281 8.32 19.97 -18.53
N LEU A 282 7.07 19.68 -18.88
CA LEU A 282 6.68 19.32 -20.24
C LEU A 282 6.76 20.55 -21.14
N ASP A 283 7.07 20.33 -22.40
CA ASP A 283 6.99 21.35 -23.45
C ASP A 283 5.53 21.52 -23.98
N ASP A 284 5.36 22.36 -25.00
CA ASP A 284 4.06 22.60 -25.63
C ASP A 284 3.45 21.35 -26.31
N ASN A 285 4.26 20.33 -26.54
CA ASN A 285 3.82 19.06 -27.09
C ASN A 285 3.59 17.99 -26.01
N ALA A 286 3.51 18.37 -24.74
CA ALA A 286 3.46 17.45 -23.60
C ALA A 286 4.60 16.41 -23.62
N ALA A 287 5.81 16.85 -23.95
CA ALA A 287 7.02 16.03 -23.99
C ALA A 287 8.14 16.66 -23.14
N ALA A 288 9.10 15.84 -22.74
CA ALA A 288 10.30 16.29 -22.04
C ALA A 288 11.48 15.37 -22.31
N ARG A 289 12.69 15.86 -22.00
CA ARG A 289 13.92 15.08 -21.98
C ARG A 289 14.60 15.24 -20.62
N VAL A 290 14.82 14.14 -19.92
CA VAL A 290 15.41 14.14 -18.59
C VAL A 290 16.73 13.38 -18.64
N GLY A 291 17.81 14.04 -18.18
CA GLY A 291 19.11 13.41 -18.05
C GLY A 291 19.20 12.59 -16.78
N ILE A 292 19.68 11.36 -16.89
CA ILE A 292 19.98 10.50 -15.74
C ILE A 292 21.42 10.00 -15.83
N ARG A 293 22.03 9.77 -14.67
CA ARG A 293 23.37 9.19 -14.56
C ARG A 293 23.30 7.91 -13.76
N ALA A 294 24.20 6.99 -14.06
CA ALA A 294 24.36 5.76 -13.29
C ALA A 294 25.83 5.41 -13.09
N TRP A 295 26.13 4.70 -12.01
CA TRP A 295 27.43 4.10 -11.75
C TRP A 295 27.30 2.92 -10.79
N PRO A 296 28.17 1.89 -10.94
CA PRO A 296 28.21 0.76 -10.04
C PRO A 296 28.87 1.13 -8.71
N VAL A 297 28.44 0.48 -7.63
CA VAL A 297 28.98 0.67 -6.27
C VAL A 297 29.13 -0.65 -5.55
N SER A 298 30.05 -0.69 -4.59
CA SER A 298 30.10 -1.75 -3.59
C SER A 298 28.96 -1.54 -2.58
N VAL A 299 28.13 -2.55 -2.34
CA VAL A 299 27.07 -2.46 -1.33
C VAL A 299 27.61 -2.75 0.07
N THR A 300 28.40 -3.81 0.20
CA THR A 300 28.86 -4.33 1.50
C THR A 300 30.28 -3.94 1.87
N GLY A 301 31.10 -3.58 0.89
CA GLY A 301 32.56 -3.40 1.06
C GLY A 301 33.35 -4.70 0.94
N ASN A 302 32.70 -5.83 0.80
CA ASN A 302 33.35 -7.12 0.60
C ASN A 302 33.89 -7.25 -0.82
N LYS A 303 34.79 -8.20 -1.03
CA LYS A 303 35.16 -8.61 -2.40
C LYS A 303 34.01 -9.46 -2.97
N PRO A 304 33.34 -9.00 -4.04
CA PRO A 304 32.23 -9.76 -4.63
C PRO A 304 32.75 -11.03 -5.30
N THR A 305 31.88 -12.00 -5.46
CA THR A 305 32.11 -13.15 -6.36
C THR A 305 32.19 -12.66 -7.80
N GLU A 306 33.12 -13.25 -8.56
CA GLU A 306 33.29 -12.92 -9.97
C GLU A 306 32.14 -13.50 -10.81
N GLY A 307 31.70 -12.77 -11.83
CA GLY A 307 30.63 -13.13 -12.72
C GLY A 307 29.78 -11.94 -13.16
N PRO A 308 28.83 -12.13 -14.07
CA PRO A 308 27.93 -11.06 -14.49
C PRO A 308 27.02 -10.65 -13.33
N PHE A 309 26.69 -9.37 -13.25
CA PHE A 309 25.74 -8.84 -12.29
C PHE A 309 24.85 -7.79 -12.93
N THR A 310 23.58 -7.80 -12.58
CA THR A 310 22.57 -6.88 -13.10
C THR A 310 21.64 -6.38 -12.01
N ALA A 311 21.19 -5.14 -12.13
CA ALA A 311 20.07 -4.61 -11.37
C ALA A 311 19.01 -4.06 -12.35
N ARG A 312 17.75 -4.23 -11.99
CA ARG A 312 16.61 -3.71 -12.76
C ARG A 312 15.75 -2.83 -11.88
N GLY A 313 15.27 -1.75 -12.45
CA GLY A 313 14.33 -0.84 -11.82
C GLY A 313 13.43 -0.18 -12.86
N TYR A 314 12.54 0.65 -12.38
CA TYR A 314 11.61 1.40 -13.22
C TYR A 314 11.81 2.89 -13.01
N LEU A 315 11.72 3.65 -14.10
CA LEU A 315 11.55 5.09 -14.05
C LEU A 315 10.06 5.40 -14.03
N ARG A 316 9.62 6.08 -12.99
CA ARG A 316 8.22 6.46 -12.83
C ARG A 316 8.07 7.97 -12.90
N VAL A 317 7.07 8.41 -13.63
CA VAL A 317 6.63 9.80 -13.72
C VAL A 317 5.41 9.98 -12.81
N ASP A 318 5.45 11.04 -11.99
CA ASP A 318 4.40 11.42 -11.03
C ASP A 318 4.01 12.89 -11.20
#